data_0cbba9442c841f0834a376875285ad2f
#
_entry.id   0cbba9442c841f0834a376875285ad2f
#
_cell.length_a   1.000
_cell.length_b   1.000
_cell.length_c   1.000
_cell.angle_alpha   90.00
_cell.angle_beta   90.00
_cell.angle_gamma   90.00
#
_symmetry.space_group_name_H-M   'P 1'
#
loop_
_entity.id
_entity.type
_entity.pdbx_description
1 polymer ?
#
loop_
_entity_poly.entity_id
_entity_poly.type
_entity_poly.pdbx_seq_one_letter_code
_entity_poly.pdbx_strand_id
1 'polypeptide(L)'
;AIGKKLSAKEAKKILLITGMAAGFAGLFQTPIAATFFAIEILMLGKIEYRALIPALVGSYVASWTSSSLGLEKFSFAINTNIHIDPLVLLKLAVIAVCFGLVGRFFAESLAFMKATVAKRIVNPYYRIILMGIVISIGLLVIHLDRYAGLGTNLISLSFNGGHINGYDWILKLIFTVLSISAGFQGDGRSEE
;
A
#
# COMPACT_ATOMS: atom_id res chain seq x y z
N ALA A 1 -2.31 -29.71 24.82
CA ALA A 1 -3.37 -28.71 24.55
C ALA A 1 -3.62 -28.50 23.05
N ILE A 2 -3.47 -29.54 22.24
CA ILE A 2 -3.66 -29.49 20.77
C ILE A 2 -4.98 -30.23 20.47
N GLY A 3 -6.12 -29.55 20.61
CA GLY A 3 -7.38 -30.25 20.37
C GLY A 3 -8.64 -29.40 20.46
N LYS A 4 -8.51 -28.08 20.60
CA LYS A 4 -9.71 -27.25 20.50
C LYS A 4 -10.06 -27.08 19.01
N LYS A 5 -11.15 -27.70 18.56
CA LYS A 5 -11.71 -27.48 17.22
C LYS A 5 -11.91 -25.97 17.04
N LEU A 6 -11.24 -25.38 16.03
CA LEU A 6 -11.46 -23.99 15.64
C LEU A 6 -12.95 -23.83 15.26
N SER A 7 -13.57 -22.78 15.75
CA SER A 7 -14.91 -22.41 15.24
C SER A 7 -14.79 -21.99 13.77
N ALA A 8 -15.85 -22.17 12.99
CA ALA A 8 -15.86 -21.77 11.57
C ALA A 8 -15.49 -20.29 11.39
N LYS A 9 -15.85 -19.43 12.35
CA LYS A 9 -15.53 -18.00 12.35
C LYS A 9 -14.03 -17.74 12.57
N GLU A 10 -13.39 -18.49 13.49
CA GLU A 10 -11.95 -18.40 13.72
C GLU A 10 -11.14 -18.92 12.53
N ALA A 11 -11.59 -20.05 11.93
CA ALA A 11 -10.95 -20.59 10.73
C ALA A 11 -11.00 -19.61 9.55
N LYS A 12 -12.16 -18.99 9.29
CA LYS A 12 -12.32 -17.96 8.26
C LYS A 12 -11.37 -16.80 8.48
N LYS A 13 -11.22 -16.33 9.71
CA LYS A 13 -10.32 -15.23 10.06
C LYS A 13 -8.85 -15.59 9.81
N ILE A 14 -8.42 -16.77 10.23
CA ILE A 14 -7.03 -17.24 10.02
C ILE A 14 -6.76 -17.38 8.52
N LEU A 15 -7.68 -17.92 7.73
CA LEU A 15 -7.56 -18.04 6.28
C LEU A 15 -7.46 -16.68 5.59
N LEU A 16 -8.25 -15.69 6.02
CA LEU A 16 -8.15 -14.33 5.49
C LEU A 16 -6.78 -13.71 5.76
N ILE A 17 -6.28 -13.80 7.00
CA ILE A 17 -4.94 -13.32 7.36
C ILE A 17 -3.87 -14.01 6.53
N THR A 18 -3.94 -15.34 6.41
CA THR A 18 -3.00 -16.12 5.62
C THR A 18 -3.02 -15.73 4.15
N GLY A 19 -4.21 -15.55 3.57
CA GLY A 19 -4.37 -15.12 2.19
C GLY A 19 -3.80 -13.72 1.93
N MET A 20 -4.04 -12.78 2.85
CA MET A 20 -3.45 -11.43 2.75
C MET A 20 -1.93 -11.47 2.88
N ALA A 21 -1.38 -12.23 3.84
CA ALA A 21 0.05 -12.41 3.98
C ALA A 21 0.68 -13.02 2.73
N ALA A 22 0.06 -14.05 2.16
CA ALA A 22 0.52 -14.72 0.96
C ALA A 22 0.49 -13.78 -0.27
N GLY A 23 -0.61 -13.04 -0.48
CA GLY A 23 -0.74 -12.09 -1.57
C GLY A 23 0.31 -10.98 -1.50
N PHE A 24 0.50 -10.41 -0.32
CA PHE A 24 1.50 -9.36 -0.10
C PHE A 24 2.93 -9.89 -0.28
N ALA A 25 3.23 -11.09 0.26
CA ALA A 25 4.53 -11.72 0.12
C ALA A 25 4.84 -12.11 -1.33
N GLY A 26 3.87 -12.61 -2.08
CA GLY A 26 4.01 -12.94 -3.49
C GLY A 26 4.34 -11.73 -4.34
N LEU A 27 3.67 -10.59 -4.06
CA LEU A 27 3.87 -9.35 -4.82
C LEU A 27 5.20 -8.67 -4.49
N PHE A 28 5.50 -8.51 -3.19
CA PHE A 28 6.66 -7.73 -2.74
C PHE A 28 7.89 -8.56 -2.41
N GLN A 29 7.78 -9.88 -2.41
CA GLN A 29 8.84 -10.82 -2.01
C GLN A 29 9.45 -10.52 -0.63
N THR A 30 8.58 -10.12 0.31
CA THR A 30 8.94 -9.78 1.69
C THR A 30 8.11 -10.61 2.67
N PRO A 31 8.36 -11.93 2.81
CA PRO A 31 7.46 -12.83 3.54
C PRO A 31 7.30 -12.50 5.02
N ILE A 32 8.38 -12.07 5.69
CA ILE A 32 8.33 -11.70 7.11
C ILE A 32 7.48 -10.45 7.31
N ALA A 33 7.75 -9.39 6.56
CA ALA A 33 7.00 -8.14 6.64
C ALA A 33 5.51 -8.34 6.31
N ALA A 34 5.21 -9.13 5.26
CA ALA A 34 3.86 -9.47 4.86
C ALA A 34 3.09 -10.21 5.96
N THR A 35 3.76 -11.13 6.67
CA THR A 35 3.16 -11.86 7.79
C THR A 35 2.75 -10.92 8.92
N PHE A 36 3.65 -10.06 9.37
CA PHE A 36 3.36 -9.11 10.46
C PHE A 36 2.29 -8.10 10.04
N PHE A 37 2.38 -7.57 8.83
CA PHE A 37 1.38 -6.67 8.27
C PHE A 37 -0.03 -7.30 8.29
N ALA A 38 -0.17 -8.52 7.80
CA ALA A 38 -1.47 -9.19 7.74
C ALA A 38 -2.07 -9.49 9.13
N ILE A 39 -1.24 -9.80 10.12
CA ILE A 39 -1.69 -10.05 11.50
C ILE A 39 -2.18 -8.76 12.17
N GLU A 40 -1.55 -7.62 11.85
CA GLU A 40 -1.84 -6.34 12.48
C GLU A 40 -3.06 -5.64 11.84
N ILE A 41 -3.20 -5.71 10.51
CA ILE A 41 -4.19 -4.90 9.77
C ILE A 41 -5.64 -5.30 10.05
N LEU A 42 -5.93 -6.57 10.29
CA LEU A 42 -7.29 -7.06 10.53
C LEU A 42 -7.86 -6.70 11.90
N MET A 43 -7.00 -6.39 12.86
CA MET A 43 -7.41 -6.10 14.24
C MET A 43 -6.61 -4.92 14.79
N LEU A 44 -7.11 -3.74 14.61
CA LEU A 44 -6.55 -2.53 15.23
C LEU A 44 -6.30 -2.76 16.73
N GLY A 45 -5.03 -2.83 17.12
CA GLY A 45 -4.61 -2.98 18.52
C GLY A 45 -4.66 -4.40 19.11
N LYS A 46 -4.92 -5.45 18.30
CA LYS A 46 -4.85 -6.85 18.75
C LYS A 46 -4.15 -7.72 17.72
N ILE A 47 -3.07 -8.35 18.14
CA ILE A 47 -2.32 -9.29 17.31
C ILE A 47 -2.98 -10.68 17.40
N GLU A 48 -3.33 -11.27 16.24
CA GLU A 48 -3.89 -12.62 16.19
C GLU A 48 -2.78 -13.67 16.06
N TYR A 49 -2.18 -14.01 17.19
CA TYR A 49 -1.06 -14.97 17.22
C TYR A 49 -1.37 -16.35 16.63
N ARG A 50 -2.66 -16.76 16.60
CA ARG A 50 -3.06 -18.04 16.03
C ARG A 50 -2.87 -18.10 14.50
N ALA A 51 -2.89 -16.95 13.86
CA ALA A 51 -2.66 -16.83 12.42
C ALA A 51 -1.16 -16.73 12.07
N LEU A 52 -0.27 -16.54 13.05
CA LEU A 52 1.15 -16.29 12.80
C LEU A 52 1.81 -17.41 11.98
N ILE A 53 1.65 -18.66 12.40
CA ILE A 53 2.28 -19.79 11.72
C ILE A 53 1.67 -20.02 10.32
N PRO A 54 0.33 -20.10 10.14
CA PRO A 54 -0.26 -20.21 8.81
C PRO A 54 0.12 -19.06 7.89
N ALA A 55 0.11 -17.81 8.38
CA ALA A 55 0.48 -16.63 7.60
C ALA A 55 1.96 -16.66 7.20
N LEU A 56 2.84 -17.08 8.09
CA LEU A 56 4.26 -17.21 7.81
C LEU A 56 4.53 -18.28 6.74
N VAL A 57 3.94 -19.45 6.86
CA VAL A 57 4.06 -20.51 5.86
C VAL A 57 3.49 -20.06 4.52
N GLY A 58 2.28 -19.47 4.52
CA GLY A 58 1.63 -18.97 3.30
C GLY A 58 2.46 -17.90 2.60
N SER A 59 3.03 -16.95 3.35
CA SER A 59 3.86 -15.87 2.78
C SER A 59 5.19 -16.38 2.21
N TYR A 60 5.86 -17.33 2.86
CA TYR A 60 7.08 -17.91 2.32
C TYR A 60 6.82 -18.73 1.05
N VAL A 61 5.78 -19.57 1.06
CA VAL A 61 5.40 -20.36 -0.12
C VAL A 61 5.02 -19.44 -1.28
N ALA A 62 4.20 -18.43 -1.04
CA ALA A 62 3.80 -17.47 -2.07
C ALA A 62 4.99 -16.68 -2.63
N SER A 63 5.89 -16.19 -1.78
CA SER A 63 7.10 -15.50 -2.22
C SER A 63 8.01 -16.38 -3.05
N TRP A 64 8.22 -17.63 -2.62
CA TRP A 64 9.03 -18.61 -3.37
C TRP A 64 8.39 -18.96 -4.72
N THR A 65 7.09 -19.22 -4.74
CA THR A 65 6.36 -19.53 -5.99
C THR A 65 6.40 -18.36 -6.96
N SER A 66 6.16 -17.15 -6.48
CA SER A 66 6.21 -15.91 -7.26
C SER A 66 7.59 -15.72 -7.90
N SER A 67 8.66 -15.89 -7.12
CA SER A 67 10.04 -15.82 -7.60
C SER A 67 10.35 -16.91 -8.62
N SER A 68 9.89 -18.16 -8.39
CA SER A 68 10.09 -19.29 -9.30
C SER A 68 9.36 -19.13 -10.63
N LEU A 69 8.25 -18.40 -10.64
CA LEU A 69 7.50 -18.06 -11.86
C LEU A 69 8.06 -16.82 -12.59
N GLY A 70 9.18 -16.27 -12.12
CA GLY A 70 9.86 -15.15 -12.78
C GLY A 70 9.29 -13.77 -12.48
N LEU A 71 8.49 -13.62 -11.41
CA LEU A 71 8.07 -12.30 -10.97
C LEU A 71 9.29 -11.56 -10.39
N GLU A 72 9.72 -10.51 -11.06
CA GLU A 72 10.84 -9.71 -10.59
C GLU A 72 10.43 -8.83 -9.38
N LYS A 73 11.28 -8.85 -8.36
CA LYS A 73 11.14 -7.97 -7.22
C LYS A 73 11.39 -6.53 -7.65
N PHE A 74 10.47 -5.64 -7.32
CA PHE A 74 10.68 -4.20 -7.47
C PHE A 74 11.77 -3.74 -6.48
N SER A 75 13.01 -3.67 -6.94
CA SER A 75 14.17 -3.30 -6.13
C SER A 75 15.16 -2.48 -6.93
N PHE A 76 15.74 -1.47 -6.29
CA PHE A 76 16.83 -0.68 -6.83
C PHE A 76 18.10 -0.92 -6.03
N ALA A 77 19.18 -1.28 -6.72
CA ALA A 77 20.48 -1.43 -6.09
C ALA A 77 21.06 -0.03 -5.75
N ILE A 78 21.35 0.18 -4.47
CA ILE A 78 22.06 1.37 -4.02
C ILE A 78 23.54 1.03 -3.96
N ASN A 79 24.31 1.50 -4.93
CA ASN A 79 25.77 1.27 -5.05
C ASN A 79 26.57 2.24 -4.18
N THR A 80 26.16 2.47 -2.94
CA THR A 80 26.84 3.37 -2.03
C THR A 80 27.09 2.65 -0.70
N ASN A 81 28.35 2.67 -0.25
CA ASN A 81 28.69 2.22 1.10
C ASN A 81 28.21 3.28 2.10
N ILE A 82 27.08 3.00 2.74
CA ILE A 82 26.54 3.88 3.76
C ILE A 82 27.19 3.50 5.10
N HIS A 83 28.11 4.37 5.57
CA HIS A 83 28.56 4.30 6.96
C HIS A 83 27.49 4.89 7.87
N ILE A 84 27.11 4.16 8.90
CA ILE A 84 26.11 4.62 9.87
C ILE A 84 26.80 5.50 10.91
N ASP A 85 26.92 6.77 10.59
CA ASP A 85 27.40 7.79 11.49
C ASP A 85 26.24 8.47 12.24
N PRO A 86 26.48 9.10 13.42
CA PRO A 86 25.44 9.84 14.15
C PRO A 86 24.75 10.91 13.30
N LEU A 87 25.47 11.53 12.36
CA LEU A 87 24.91 12.51 11.43
C LEU A 87 23.92 11.89 10.46
N VAL A 88 24.19 10.67 9.98
CA VAL A 88 23.28 9.90 9.11
C VAL A 88 22.03 9.53 9.88
N LEU A 89 22.15 9.10 11.14
CA LEU A 89 21.01 8.81 12.01
C LEU A 89 20.13 10.04 12.23
N LEU A 90 20.73 11.21 12.47
CA LEU A 90 19.98 12.45 12.61
C LEU A 90 19.22 12.81 11.32
N LYS A 91 19.85 12.69 10.15
CA LYS A 91 19.19 12.90 8.86
C LYS A 91 18.03 11.94 8.64
N LEU A 92 18.22 10.67 8.98
CA LEU A 92 17.16 9.66 8.90
C LEU A 92 15.99 9.99 9.85
N ALA A 93 16.27 10.45 11.06
CA ALA A 93 15.23 10.87 12.00
C ALA A 93 14.42 12.06 11.48
N VAL A 94 15.08 13.06 10.91
CA VAL A 94 14.40 14.23 10.29
C VAL A 94 13.51 13.77 9.12
N ILE A 95 14.03 12.92 8.25
CA ILE A 95 13.27 12.39 7.10
C ILE A 95 12.07 11.56 7.60
N ALA A 96 12.24 10.73 8.64
CA ALA A 96 11.16 9.95 9.22
C ALA A 96 10.03 10.83 9.77
N VAL A 97 10.37 11.94 10.45
CA VAL A 97 9.39 12.92 10.92
C VAL A 97 8.65 13.56 9.73
N CYS A 98 9.36 13.96 8.68
CA CYS A 98 8.73 14.52 7.47
C CYS A 98 7.76 13.52 6.83
N PHE A 99 8.16 12.25 6.69
CA PHE A 99 7.28 11.22 6.15
C PHE A 99 6.07 10.96 7.06
N GLY A 100 6.24 11.00 8.38
CA GLY A 100 5.14 10.89 9.34
C GLY A 100 4.12 12.02 9.19
N LEU A 101 4.58 13.26 9.02
CA LEU A 101 3.72 14.42 8.78
C LEU A 101 2.96 14.32 7.45
N VAL A 102 3.65 13.95 6.38
CA VAL A 102 3.02 13.73 5.06
C VAL A 102 2.01 12.59 5.11
N GLY A 103 2.32 11.49 5.81
CA GLY A 103 1.41 10.36 5.99
C GLY A 103 0.14 10.75 6.75
N ARG A 104 0.28 11.55 7.83
CA ARG A 104 -0.86 12.12 8.56
C ARG A 104 -1.71 13.01 7.66
N PHE A 105 -1.09 13.94 6.95
CA PHE A 105 -1.79 14.83 6.01
C PHE A 105 -2.53 14.03 4.92
N PHE A 106 -1.92 12.99 4.39
CA PHE A 106 -2.55 12.08 3.43
C PHE A 106 -3.80 11.40 4.03
N ALA A 107 -3.69 10.84 5.24
CA ALA A 107 -4.79 10.17 5.91
C ALA A 107 -5.96 11.11 6.20
N GLU A 108 -5.68 12.32 6.71
CA GLU A 108 -6.69 13.34 6.97
C GLU A 108 -7.35 13.82 5.67
N SER A 109 -6.58 14.06 4.61
CA SER A 109 -7.07 14.45 3.29
C SER A 109 -7.97 13.37 2.68
N LEU A 110 -7.57 12.11 2.81
CA LEU A 110 -8.35 10.98 2.33
C LEU A 110 -9.68 10.84 3.07
N ALA A 111 -9.67 10.94 4.40
CA ALA A 111 -10.88 10.88 5.22
C ALA A 111 -11.84 12.02 4.88
N PHE A 112 -11.32 13.25 4.76
CA PHE A 112 -12.09 14.43 4.38
C PHE A 112 -12.71 14.29 2.98
N MET A 113 -11.92 13.90 1.97
CA MET A 113 -12.39 13.74 0.60
C MET A 113 -13.41 12.61 0.50
N LYS A 114 -13.18 11.48 1.15
CA LYS A 114 -14.12 10.35 1.19
C LYS A 114 -15.48 10.78 1.75
N ALA A 115 -15.48 11.49 2.87
CA ALA A 115 -16.70 12.00 3.50
C ALA A 115 -17.41 13.04 2.62
N THR A 116 -16.67 13.95 1.99
CA THR A 116 -17.21 15.02 1.14
C THR A 116 -17.82 14.46 -0.14
N VAL A 117 -17.11 13.57 -0.82
CA VAL A 117 -17.57 12.95 -2.07
C VAL A 117 -18.78 12.05 -1.81
N ALA A 118 -18.77 11.26 -0.73
CA ALA A 118 -19.90 10.41 -0.35
C ALA A 118 -21.17 11.21 -0.01
N LYS A 119 -21.02 12.37 0.62
CA LYS A 119 -22.17 13.27 0.92
C LYS A 119 -22.75 13.92 -0.34
N ARG A 120 -21.90 14.28 -1.31
CA ARG A 120 -22.37 14.98 -2.53
C ARG A 120 -22.92 14.03 -3.58
N ILE A 121 -22.36 12.84 -3.69
CA ILE A 121 -22.71 11.84 -4.71
C ILE A 121 -23.06 10.54 -3.99
N VAL A 122 -24.33 10.42 -3.62
CA VAL A 122 -24.86 9.27 -2.86
C VAL A 122 -24.78 7.98 -3.68
N ASN A 123 -25.06 8.06 -4.99
CA ASN A 123 -25.00 6.87 -5.84
C ASN A 123 -23.54 6.51 -6.20
N PRO A 124 -23.06 5.31 -5.81
CA PRO A 124 -21.67 4.91 -6.02
C PRO A 124 -21.29 4.82 -7.50
N TYR A 125 -22.20 4.44 -8.38
CA TYR A 125 -21.93 4.33 -9.82
C TYR A 125 -21.67 5.70 -10.46
N TYR A 126 -22.51 6.69 -10.17
CA TYR A 126 -22.28 8.07 -10.64
C TYR A 126 -21.01 8.67 -10.07
N ARG A 127 -20.68 8.33 -8.82
CA ARG A 127 -19.45 8.78 -8.16
C ARG A 127 -18.21 8.29 -8.88
N ILE A 128 -18.17 6.99 -9.22
CA ILE A 128 -17.03 6.39 -9.93
C ILE A 128 -16.90 6.98 -11.34
N ILE A 129 -17.99 7.09 -12.08
CA ILE A 129 -17.99 7.61 -13.44
C ILE A 129 -17.51 9.08 -13.44
N LEU A 130 -18.12 9.94 -12.63
CA LEU A 130 -17.80 11.37 -12.59
C LEU A 130 -16.37 11.63 -12.14
N MET A 131 -15.95 10.99 -11.06
CA MET A 131 -14.58 11.12 -10.55
C MET A 131 -13.56 10.51 -11.50
N GLY A 132 -13.91 9.40 -12.19
CA GLY A 132 -13.08 8.80 -13.22
C GLY A 132 -12.82 9.77 -14.38
N ILE A 133 -13.85 10.45 -14.85
CA ILE A 133 -13.73 11.49 -15.89
C ILE A 133 -12.84 12.64 -15.41
N VAL A 134 -13.05 13.14 -14.18
CA VAL A 134 -12.24 14.23 -13.61
C VAL A 134 -10.77 13.83 -13.50
N ILE A 135 -10.49 12.62 -13.00
CA ILE A 135 -9.12 12.10 -12.89
C ILE A 135 -8.48 11.94 -14.28
N SER A 136 -9.22 11.37 -15.24
CA SER A 136 -8.73 11.17 -16.59
C SER A 136 -8.41 12.49 -17.30
N ILE A 137 -9.27 13.49 -17.18
CA ILE A 137 -9.01 14.83 -17.73
C ILE A 137 -7.80 15.46 -17.01
N GLY A 138 -7.71 15.33 -15.69
CA GLY A 138 -6.58 15.83 -14.92
C GLY A 138 -5.25 15.21 -15.37
N LEU A 139 -5.23 13.90 -15.57
CA LEU A 139 -4.06 13.20 -16.09
C LEU A 139 -3.71 13.63 -17.51
N LEU A 140 -4.70 13.80 -18.39
CA LEU A 140 -4.53 14.28 -19.76
C LEU A 140 -3.87 15.67 -19.83
N VAL A 141 -4.28 16.57 -18.94
CA VAL A 141 -3.77 17.95 -18.91
C VAL A 141 -2.36 18.04 -18.34
N ILE A 142 -2.03 17.17 -17.35
CA ILE A 142 -0.78 17.28 -16.56
C ILE A 142 0.34 16.34 -17.05
N HIS A 143 0.25 15.67 -18.17
CA HIS A 143 1.15 14.63 -18.71
C HIS A 143 0.76 13.21 -18.31
N LEU A 144 0.06 12.56 -19.19
CA LEU A 144 -0.66 11.29 -19.12
C LEU A 144 0.05 10.15 -18.37
N ASP A 145 1.34 10.00 -18.55
CA ASP A 145 2.07 8.79 -18.12
C ASP A 145 2.74 8.94 -16.76
N ARG A 146 2.95 10.16 -16.33
CA ARG A 146 3.83 10.45 -15.20
C ARG A 146 3.20 10.11 -13.84
N TYR A 147 1.90 10.37 -13.68
CA TYR A 147 1.19 10.21 -12.41
C TYR A 147 0.19 9.04 -12.39
N ALA A 148 0.05 8.35 -13.51
CA ALA A 148 -0.82 7.18 -13.61
C ALA A 148 -0.25 5.97 -12.85
N GLY A 149 -1.10 5.02 -12.51
CA GLY A 149 -0.73 3.76 -11.86
C GLY A 149 -0.17 3.93 -10.43
N LEU A 150 0.71 3.03 -10.02
CA LEU A 150 1.28 2.96 -8.67
C LEU A 150 2.34 4.05 -8.39
N GLY A 151 2.88 4.71 -9.42
CA GLY A 151 3.98 5.67 -9.29
C GLY A 151 5.38 5.04 -9.32
N THR A 152 5.47 3.77 -9.67
CA THR A 152 6.74 3.05 -9.85
C THR A 152 7.60 3.68 -10.94
N ASN A 153 6.97 4.28 -11.96
CA ASN A 153 7.63 5.06 -12.99
C ASN A 153 8.41 6.27 -12.42
N LEU A 154 7.82 7.01 -11.47
CA LEU A 154 8.51 8.13 -10.82
C LEU A 154 9.69 7.65 -9.96
N ILE A 155 9.51 6.53 -9.27
CA ILE A 155 10.59 5.92 -8.50
C ILE A 155 11.73 5.48 -9.44
N SER A 156 11.40 4.78 -10.53
CA SER A 156 12.37 4.36 -11.53
C SER A 156 13.13 5.54 -12.15
N LEU A 157 12.43 6.62 -12.49
CA LEU A 157 13.04 7.86 -12.97
C LEU A 157 14.00 8.46 -11.95
N SER A 158 13.64 8.44 -10.65
CA SER A 158 14.49 8.96 -9.58
C SER A 158 15.82 8.21 -9.47
N PHE A 159 15.77 6.88 -9.55
CA PHE A 159 16.97 6.03 -9.44
C PHE A 159 17.83 6.03 -10.72
N ASN A 160 17.20 6.21 -11.88
CA ASN A 160 17.89 6.23 -13.17
C ASN A 160 18.40 7.63 -13.58
N GLY A 161 18.37 8.60 -12.68
CA GLY A 161 18.84 9.97 -12.95
C GLY A 161 17.93 10.79 -13.86
N GLY A 162 16.67 10.37 -14.01
CA GLY A 162 15.66 11.12 -14.76
C GLY A 162 15.21 12.38 -14.05
N HIS A 163 14.65 13.32 -14.81
CA HIS A 163 14.20 14.60 -14.26
C HIS A 163 12.95 14.45 -13.41
N ILE A 164 13.05 14.76 -12.11
CA ILE A 164 11.92 14.80 -11.16
C ILE A 164 11.72 16.23 -10.71
N ASN A 165 10.47 16.69 -10.81
CA ASN A 165 10.08 17.99 -10.31
C ASN A 165 9.74 17.91 -8.81
N GLY A 166 10.09 18.95 -8.06
CA GLY A 166 9.81 18.98 -6.61
C GLY A 166 8.33 18.89 -6.23
N TYR A 167 7.40 19.11 -7.18
CA TYR A 167 5.96 19.00 -6.97
C TYR A 167 5.36 17.64 -7.39
N ASP A 168 6.13 16.75 -8.00
CA ASP A 168 5.64 15.45 -8.51
C ASP A 168 4.98 14.61 -7.41
N TRP A 169 5.54 14.60 -6.21
CA TRP A 169 5.00 13.86 -5.08
C TRP A 169 3.65 14.44 -4.60
N ILE A 170 3.45 15.76 -4.67
CA ILE A 170 2.19 16.42 -4.28
C ILE A 170 1.09 16.04 -5.26
N LEU A 171 1.38 16.13 -6.57
CA LEU A 171 0.41 15.75 -7.60
C LEU A 171 0.05 14.27 -7.49
N LYS A 172 1.03 13.40 -7.28
CA LYS A 172 0.78 11.97 -7.05
C LYS A 172 -0.10 11.72 -5.84
N LEU A 173 0.13 12.42 -4.74
CA LEU A 173 -0.68 12.34 -3.54
C LEU A 173 -2.13 12.78 -3.82
N ILE A 174 -2.33 13.91 -4.51
CA ILE A 174 -3.66 14.43 -4.88
C ILE A 174 -4.42 13.41 -5.75
N PHE A 175 -3.81 12.89 -6.82
CA PHE A 175 -4.44 11.90 -7.67
C PHE A 175 -4.77 10.60 -6.93
N THR A 176 -3.92 10.19 -6.00
CA THR A 176 -4.17 9.01 -5.17
C THR A 176 -5.35 9.22 -4.24
N VAL A 177 -5.43 10.38 -3.55
CA VAL A 177 -6.56 10.73 -2.69
C VAL A 177 -7.86 10.79 -3.49
N LEU A 178 -7.86 11.40 -4.68
CA LEU A 178 -9.01 11.47 -5.56
C LEU A 178 -9.46 10.07 -6.02
N SER A 179 -8.55 9.22 -6.46
CA SER A 179 -8.83 7.85 -6.89
C SER A 179 -9.48 7.03 -5.78
N ILE A 180 -8.86 7.01 -4.60
CA ILE A 180 -9.36 6.20 -3.48
C ILE A 180 -10.71 6.76 -2.97
N SER A 181 -10.88 8.08 -2.91
CA SER A 181 -12.14 8.69 -2.47
C SER A 181 -13.29 8.50 -3.46
N ALA A 182 -12.99 8.30 -4.74
CA ALA A 182 -13.96 7.96 -5.77
C ALA A 182 -14.53 6.54 -5.63
N GLY A 183 -13.80 5.65 -4.97
CA GLY A 183 -14.12 4.23 -4.84
C GLY A 183 -13.29 3.32 -5.74
N PHE A 184 -12.26 3.84 -6.42
CA PHE A 184 -11.24 3.02 -7.08
C PHE A 184 -10.31 2.42 -6.03
N GLN A 185 -10.85 1.55 -5.19
CA GLN A 185 -10.07 0.81 -4.21
C GLN A 185 -9.62 -0.48 -4.88
N GLY A 186 -8.33 -0.58 -5.12
CA GLY A 186 -7.72 -1.90 -5.23
C GLY A 186 -7.81 -2.51 -3.84
N ASP A 187 -8.31 -3.66 -3.68
CA ASP A 187 -8.15 -4.57 -2.54
C ASP A 187 -8.58 -4.07 -1.12
N GLY A 188 -9.60 -3.28 -1.02
CA GLY A 188 -10.07 -2.79 0.29
C GLY A 188 -11.57 -2.57 0.36
N ARG A 189 -12.37 -3.56 0.01
CA ARG A 189 -13.80 -3.53 0.25
C ARG A 189 -14.06 -3.90 1.70
N SER A 190 -14.14 -2.93 2.57
CA SER A 190 -14.88 -3.08 3.82
C SER A 190 -16.36 -3.13 3.44
N GLU A 191 -16.92 -4.31 3.40
CA GLU A 191 -18.36 -4.47 3.44
C GLU A 191 -18.83 -4.02 4.83
N GLU A 192 -19.59 -2.95 4.87
CA GLU A 192 -20.46 -2.60 5.97
C GLU A 192 -21.60 -3.63 6.05
#